data_964e2f02215bbea096143a049a87128c
#
_entry.id   964e2f02215bbea096143a049a87128c
#
_cell.length_a   1.000
_cell.length_b   1.000
_cell.length_c   1.000
_cell.angle_alpha   90.00
_cell.angle_beta   90.00
_cell.angle_gamma   90.00
#
_symmetry.space_group_name_H-M   'P 1'
#
loop_
_entity.id
_entity.type
_entity.pdbx_description
1 polymer ?
#
loop_
_entity_poly.entity_id
_entity_poly.type
_entity_poly.pdbx_seq_one_letter_code
_entity_poly.pdbx_strand_id
1 'polypeptide(L)'
;MAFDPRTPIPPADQPARLDALEAAVRARSDLVPRVGIVLGSGLGSLADDLTDDVAIPFADLPGWPAATAPGHVGRLLLGQLDGVPVVMLQGRLHMYEGNDPGLVVQPVLLMGRLGARTIVLTNAAGGLDPAFGAGTLMVIGDHINMTGRTPLLGPNADAIGPRFQDLTDAYAPALRERLHAAARAESVDLREGVYIGLLGPTYETPAEVRMLRAWGGDAVGMSTVLETIAARWAGLEVAGVSLVTNPGAGYSGEPLSHEEVLAAGAEAGPRLARVIRRFVRELPAA
;
A
#
# COMPACT_ATOMS: atom_id res chain seq x y z
N MET A 1 -10.04 -3.14 -27.00
CA MET A 1 -9.24 -1.92 -27.15
C MET A 1 -8.04 -2.02 -26.21
N ALA A 2 -6.82 -1.73 -26.68
CA ALA A 2 -5.67 -1.63 -25.79
C ALA A 2 -5.87 -0.39 -24.88
N PHE A 3 -5.80 -0.58 -23.58
CA PHE A 3 -5.87 0.54 -22.63
C PHE A 3 -4.56 1.34 -22.68
N ASP A 4 -4.63 2.66 -22.88
CA ASP A 4 -3.48 3.55 -22.69
C ASP A 4 -3.41 3.91 -21.19
N PRO A 5 -2.34 3.54 -20.47
CA PRO A 5 -2.21 3.80 -19.03
C PRO A 5 -2.15 5.30 -18.69
N ARG A 6 -1.93 6.17 -19.68
CA ARG A 6 -1.91 7.63 -19.53
C ARG A 6 -3.30 8.27 -19.64
N THR A 7 -4.31 7.53 -20.08
CA THR A 7 -5.69 8.04 -20.16
C THR A 7 -6.29 8.08 -18.77
N PRO A 8 -6.85 9.23 -18.31
CA PRO A 8 -7.53 9.30 -17.02
C PRO A 8 -8.61 8.24 -16.88
N ILE A 9 -8.63 7.58 -15.72
CA ILE A 9 -9.59 6.50 -15.40
C ILE A 9 -10.54 7.02 -14.31
N PRO A 10 -11.70 7.57 -14.67
CA PRO A 10 -12.69 7.97 -13.67
C PRO A 10 -13.30 6.75 -12.98
N PRO A 11 -13.88 6.92 -11.78
CA PRO A 11 -14.57 5.85 -11.05
C PRO A 11 -15.55 5.05 -11.92
N ALA A 12 -16.31 5.70 -12.80
CA ALA A 12 -17.30 5.07 -13.66
C ALA A 12 -16.72 4.02 -14.63
N ASP A 13 -15.43 4.10 -14.96
CA ASP A 13 -14.76 3.17 -15.87
C ASP A 13 -14.15 1.96 -15.13
N GLN A 14 -14.06 2.03 -13.80
CA GLN A 14 -13.46 0.96 -12.99
C GLN A 14 -14.18 -0.40 -13.13
N PRO A 15 -15.53 -0.48 -13.10
CA PRO A 15 -16.20 -1.78 -13.18
C PRO A 15 -15.78 -2.63 -14.38
N ALA A 16 -15.81 -2.07 -15.60
CA ALA A 16 -15.43 -2.79 -16.82
C ALA A 16 -13.94 -3.20 -16.83
N ARG A 17 -13.06 -2.36 -16.28
CA ARG A 17 -11.63 -2.68 -16.15
C ARG A 17 -11.39 -3.79 -15.13
N LEU A 18 -12.09 -3.74 -13.99
CA LEU A 18 -12.01 -4.77 -12.95
C LEU A 18 -12.58 -6.11 -13.45
N ASP A 19 -13.64 -6.10 -14.25
CA ASP A 19 -14.18 -7.33 -14.86
C ASP A 19 -13.13 -8.01 -15.76
N ALA A 20 -12.42 -7.24 -16.57
CA ALA A 20 -11.35 -7.77 -17.42
C ALA A 20 -10.15 -8.30 -16.61
N LEU A 21 -9.75 -7.57 -15.56
CA LEU A 21 -8.66 -7.96 -14.67
C LEU A 21 -9.01 -9.22 -13.88
N GLU A 22 -10.23 -9.28 -13.32
CA GLU A 22 -10.72 -10.46 -12.58
C GLU A 22 -10.74 -11.68 -13.48
N ALA A 23 -11.26 -11.57 -14.72
CA ALA A 23 -11.27 -12.67 -15.67
C ALA A 23 -9.85 -13.17 -16.00
N ALA A 24 -8.87 -12.25 -16.16
CA ALA A 24 -7.48 -12.62 -16.42
C ALA A 24 -6.85 -13.36 -15.22
N VAL A 25 -7.16 -12.95 -13.99
CA VAL A 25 -6.69 -13.63 -12.78
C VAL A 25 -7.37 -14.99 -12.62
N ARG A 26 -8.72 -15.07 -12.79
CA ARG A 26 -9.48 -16.30 -12.64
C ARG A 26 -9.11 -17.35 -13.69
N ALA A 27 -8.60 -16.96 -14.86
CA ALA A 27 -8.00 -17.88 -15.84
C ALA A 27 -6.73 -18.59 -15.34
N ARG A 28 -6.10 -18.08 -14.26
CA ARG A 28 -4.86 -18.60 -13.69
C ARG A 28 -5.04 -19.21 -12.29
N SER A 29 -6.04 -18.76 -11.51
CA SER A 29 -6.24 -19.18 -10.12
C SER A 29 -7.70 -19.02 -9.68
N ASP A 30 -8.24 -20.06 -9.06
CA ASP A 30 -9.56 -20.06 -8.43
C ASP A 30 -9.50 -19.65 -6.94
N LEU A 31 -8.30 -19.33 -6.41
CA LEU A 31 -8.12 -18.96 -5.01
C LEU A 31 -8.94 -17.71 -4.69
N VAL A 32 -9.73 -17.78 -3.62
CA VAL A 32 -10.48 -16.65 -3.07
C VAL A 32 -9.71 -16.12 -1.87
N PRO A 33 -9.01 -14.99 -2.00
CA PRO A 33 -8.19 -14.44 -0.91
C PRO A 33 -9.07 -13.82 0.17
N ARG A 34 -8.65 -13.95 1.43
CA ARG A 34 -9.25 -13.24 2.57
C ARG A 34 -8.59 -11.88 2.78
N VAL A 35 -7.30 -11.78 2.48
CA VAL A 35 -6.48 -10.60 2.73
C VAL A 35 -5.74 -10.21 1.45
N GLY A 36 -5.77 -8.92 1.13
CA GLY A 36 -4.90 -8.31 0.14
C GLY A 36 -3.71 -7.64 0.82
N ILE A 37 -2.51 -7.83 0.29
CA ILE A 37 -1.29 -7.25 0.85
C ILE A 37 -0.53 -6.51 -0.26
N VAL A 38 -0.23 -5.24 -0.05
CA VAL A 38 0.62 -4.45 -0.95
C VAL A 38 1.99 -4.27 -0.33
N LEU A 39 3.02 -4.83 -0.98
CA LEU A 39 4.40 -4.79 -0.52
C LEU A 39 5.10 -3.55 -1.06
N GLY A 40 5.59 -2.70 -0.14
CA GLY A 40 6.36 -1.51 -0.46
C GLY A 40 7.83 -1.78 -0.80
N SER A 41 8.57 -0.72 -1.15
CA SER A 41 9.99 -0.77 -1.48
C SER A 41 10.81 -1.39 -0.35
N GLY A 42 11.68 -2.35 -0.68
CA GLY A 42 12.51 -3.09 0.28
C GLY A 42 11.77 -4.12 1.13
N LEU A 43 10.44 -4.28 0.97
CA LEU A 43 9.59 -5.18 1.77
C LEU A 43 9.11 -6.40 0.99
N GLY A 44 9.66 -6.64 -0.19
CA GLY A 44 9.23 -7.70 -1.12
C GLY A 44 9.48 -9.13 -0.65
N SER A 45 10.35 -9.35 0.35
CA SER A 45 10.73 -10.68 0.83
C SER A 45 9.58 -11.46 1.48
N LEU A 46 8.54 -10.79 1.99
CA LEU A 46 7.35 -11.49 2.50
C LEU A 46 6.67 -12.35 1.43
N ALA A 47 6.84 -12.02 0.15
CA ALA A 47 6.32 -12.82 -0.95
C ALA A 47 6.97 -14.20 -1.06
N ASP A 48 8.20 -14.36 -0.57
CA ASP A 48 8.93 -15.62 -0.59
C ASP A 48 8.40 -16.62 0.47
N ASP A 49 7.59 -16.15 1.42
CA ASP A 49 6.93 -16.97 2.45
C ASP A 49 5.59 -17.58 1.96
N LEU A 50 5.15 -17.25 0.74
CA LEU A 50 3.93 -17.83 0.16
C LEU A 50 4.15 -19.29 -0.21
N THR A 51 3.12 -20.10 0.02
CA THR A 51 3.04 -21.48 -0.47
C THR A 51 1.88 -21.63 -1.45
N ASP A 52 1.99 -22.63 -2.35
CA ASP A 52 0.97 -22.91 -3.39
C ASP A 52 0.60 -21.67 -4.21
N ASP A 53 1.61 -20.82 -4.51
CA ASP A 53 1.36 -19.54 -5.15
C ASP A 53 1.31 -19.61 -6.68
N VAL A 54 0.47 -18.73 -7.23
CA VAL A 54 0.40 -18.41 -8.65
C VAL A 54 0.87 -16.98 -8.84
N ALA A 55 1.94 -16.80 -9.60
CA ALA A 55 2.50 -15.49 -9.94
C ALA A 55 2.00 -15.00 -11.29
N ILE A 56 1.44 -13.79 -11.35
CA ILE A 56 0.96 -13.14 -12.58
C ILE A 56 1.71 -11.82 -12.76
N PRO A 57 2.62 -11.72 -13.75
CA PRO A 57 3.29 -10.46 -14.07
C PRO A 57 2.27 -9.35 -14.42
N PHE A 58 2.57 -8.10 -14.08
CA PHE A 58 1.71 -6.96 -14.43
C PHE A 58 1.47 -6.85 -15.95
N ALA A 59 2.47 -7.20 -16.75
CA ALA A 59 2.36 -7.21 -18.21
C ALA A 59 1.31 -8.19 -18.76
N ASP A 60 0.93 -9.21 -17.98
CA ASP A 60 -0.09 -10.19 -18.33
C ASP A 60 -1.50 -9.76 -17.89
N LEU A 61 -1.60 -8.63 -17.16
CA LEU A 61 -2.86 -8.08 -16.67
C LEU A 61 -3.34 -6.95 -17.61
N PRO A 62 -4.60 -6.99 -18.08
CA PRO A 62 -5.10 -6.04 -19.06
C PRO A 62 -4.96 -4.57 -18.59
N GLY A 63 -4.20 -3.78 -19.34
CA GLY A 63 -4.05 -2.35 -19.10
C GLY A 63 -3.13 -1.95 -17.96
N TRP A 64 -2.45 -2.90 -17.31
CA TRP A 64 -1.43 -2.56 -16.33
C TRP A 64 -0.07 -2.34 -17.00
N PRO A 65 0.63 -1.26 -16.67
CA PRO A 65 2.01 -1.07 -17.10
C PRO A 65 2.95 -1.98 -16.31
N ALA A 66 4.15 -2.20 -16.84
CA ALA A 66 5.23 -2.76 -16.04
C ALA A 66 5.57 -1.80 -14.88
N ALA A 67 5.91 -2.33 -13.72
CA ALA A 67 6.46 -1.51 -12.64
C ALA A 67 7.85 -0.99 -13.06
N THR A 68 8.08 0.32 -12.92
CA THR A 68 9.32 0.98 -13.31
C THR A 68 10.13 1.48 -12.12
N ALA A 69 9.51 1.54 -10.95
CA ALA A 69 10.18 1.97 -9.73
C ALA A 69 11.24 0.92 -9.30
N PRO A 70 12.49 1.35 -8.99
CA PRO A 70 13.53 0.44 -8.53
C PRO A 70 13.10 -0.37 -7.31
N GLY A 71 13.43 -1.66 -7.28
CA GLY A 71 13.07 -2.58 -6.18
C GLY A 71 11.64 -3.15 -6.27
N HIS A 72 10.86 -2.82 -7.32
CA HIS A 72 9.54 -3.39 -7.56
C HIS A 72 9.60 -4.48 -8.63
N VAL A 73 9.17 -5.70 -8.27
CA VAL A 73 9.16 -6.86 -9.18
C VAL A 73 8.05 -6.75 -10.23
N GLY A 74 6.89 -6.19 -9.86
CA GLY A 74 5.76 -5.98 -10.75
C GLY A 74 4.97 -7.25 -11.04
N ARG A 75 4.52 -7.96 -9.99
CA ARG A 75 3.66 -9.15 -10.11
C ARG A 75 2.57 -9.21 -9.04
N LEU A 76 1.46 -9.82 -9.39
CA LEU A 76 0.39 -10.21 -8.48
C LEU A 76 0.60 -11.68 -8.10
N LEU A 77 0.51 -12.00 -6.83
CA LEU A 77 0.67 -13.36 -6.29
C LEU A 77 -0.61 -13.78 -5.58
N LEU A 78 -1.10 -14.97 -5.86
CA LEU A 78 -2.21 -15.58 -5.11
C LEU A 78 -1.69 -16.88 -4.48
N GLY A 79 -1.80 -17.03 -3.18
CA GLY A 79 -1.24 -18.19 -2.47
C GLY A 79 -1.68 -18.25 -1.01
N GLN A 80 -1.00 -19.07 -0.23
CA GLN A 80 -1.24 -19.23 1.20
C GLN A 80 -0.11 -18.57 1.99
N LEU A 81 -0.47 -17.72 2.95
CA LEU A 81 0.46 -17.20 3.96
C LEU A 81 0.10 -17.82 5.32
N ASP A 82 0.93 -18.70 5.83
CA ASP A 82 0.66 -19.48 7.07
C ASP A 82 -0.75 -20.12 7.07
N GLY A 83 -1.18 -20.68 5.92
CA GLY A 83 -2.48 -21.33 5.74
C GLY A 83 -3.66 -20.37 5.55
N VAL A 84 -3.44 -19.06 5.42
CA VAL A 84 -4.46 -18.07 5.10
C VAL A 84 -4.39 -17.72 3.62
N PRO A 85 -5.49 -17.85 2.85
CA PRO A 85 -5.49 -17.46 1.45
C PRO A 85 -5.34 -15.95 1.29
N VAL A 86 -4.32 -15.53 0.55
CA VAL A 86 -3.99 -14.12 0.34
C VAL A 86 -3.77 -13.79 -1.14
N VAL A 87 -3.92 -12.53 -1.47
CA VAL A 87 -3.42 -11.94 -2.71
C VAL A 87 -2.39 -10.87 -2.37
N MET A 88 -1.20 -10.96 -2.94
CA MET A 88 -0.12 -9.99 -2.70
C MET A 88 0.26 -9.25 -3.98
N LEU A 89 0.52 -7.97 -3.84
CA LEU A 89 1.15 -7.15 -4.87
C LEU A 89 2.63 -6.99 -4.52
N GLN A 90 3.51 -7.65 -5.27
CA GLN A 90 4.97 -7.49 -5.11
C GLN A 90 5.47 -6.42 -6.06
N GLY A 91 5.47 -5.20 -5.55
CA GLY A 91 5.65 -3.96 -6.29
C GLY A 91 4.37 -3.13 -6.29
N ARG A 92 4.46 -1.90 -6.79
CA ARG A 92 3.36 -0.92 -6.74
C ARG A 92 3.43 -0.03 -7.97
N LEU A 93 2.28 0.50 -8.39
CA LEU A 93 2.18 1.57 -9.37
C LEU A 93 2.15 2.91 -8.63
N HIS A 94 2.96 3.89 -9.07
CA HIS A 94 2.99 5.20 -8.43
C HIS A 94 2.56 6.29 -9.41
N MET A 95 2.06 7.40 -8.87
CA MET A 95 1.71 8.56 -9.68
C MET A 95 2.95 9.23 -10.30
N TYR A 96 4.08 9.25 -9.59
CA TYR A 96 5.32 9.84 -10.13
C TYR A 96 5.90 9.07 -11.33
N GLU A 97 5.44 7.85 -11.61
CA GLU A 97 5.73 7.12 -12.84
C GLU A 97 4.89 7.59 -14.04
N GLY A 98 4.01 8.57 -13.83
CA GLY A 98 3.09 9.08 -14.86
C GLY A 98 1.73 8.35 -14.87
N ASN A 99 1.47 7.49 -13.90
CA ASN A 99 0.22 6.75 -13.81
C ASN A 99 -0.92 7.63 -13.28
N ASP A 100 -2.12 7.45 -13.86
CA ASP A 100 -3.34 8.09 -13.39
C ASP A 100 -3.76 7.55 -12.00
N PRO A 101 -4.34 8.38 -11.10
CA PRO A 101 -4.85 7.92 -9.81
C PRO A 101 -5.77 6.70 -9.89
N GLY A 102 -6.65 6.66 -10.90
CA GLY A 102 -7.56 5.53 -11.12
C GLY A 102 -6.83 4.24 -11.48
N LEU A 103 -5.66 4.32 -12.14
CA LEU A 103 -4.81 3.16 -12.41
C LEU A 103 -4.07 2.70 -11.16
N VAL A 104 -3.50 3.64 -10.41
CA VAL A 104 -2.73 3.36 -9.18
C VAL A 104 -3.55 2.55 -8.17
N VAL A 105 -4.86 2.77 -8.11
CA VAL A 105 -5.75 2.09 -7.14
C VAL A 105 -6.38 0.80 -7.65
N GLN A 106 -6.24 0.47 -8.94
CA GLN A 106 -6.80 -0.79 -9.48
C GLN A 106 -6.36 -2.05 -8.72
N PRO A 107 -5.08 -2.16 -8.26
CA PRO A 107 -4.67 -3.34 -7.51
C PRO A 107 -5.52 -3.60 -6.25
N VAL A 108 -5.79 -2.60 -5.44
CA VAL A 108 -6.59 -2.77 -4.21
C VAL A 108 -8.06 -3.03 -4.52
N LEU A 109 -8.61 -2.41 -5.57
CA LEU A 109 -9.98 -2.69 -6.04
C LEU A 109 -10.09 -4.12 -6.56
N LEU A 110 -9.11 -4.59 -7.33
CA LEU A 110 -9.05 -5.98 -7.82
C LEU A 110 -8.97 -6.98 -6.66
N MET A 111 -8.14 -6.71 -5.65
CA MET A 111 -8.06 -7.56 -4.45
C MET A 111 -9.43 -7.74 -3.79
N GLY A 112 -10.21 -6.67 -3.68
CA GLY A 112 -11.59 -6.70 -3.18
C GLY A 112 -12.52 -7.52 -4.07
N ARG A 113 -12.45 -7.37 -5.39
CA ARG A 113 -13.21 -8.16 -6.37
C ARG A 113 -12.89 -9.64 -6.29
N LEU A 114 -11.62 -10.00 -6.04
CA LEU A 114 -11.19 -11.39 -5.87
C LEU A 114 -11.69 -12.02 -4.57
N GLY A 115 -12.14 -11.22 -3.59
CA GLY A 115 -12.73 -11.72 -2.33
C GLY A 115 -12.08 -11.18 -1.06
N ALA A 116 -10.95 -10.45 -1.15
CA ALA A 116 -10.32 -9.87 0.03
C ALA A 116 -11.26 -8.89 0.74
N ARG A 117 -11.28 -8.93 2.07
CA ARG A 117 -12.05 -8.00 2.90
C ARG A 117 -11.15 -7.03 3.67
N THR A 118 -9.92 -7.46 3.94
CA THR A 118 -8.89 -6.66 4.61
C THR A 118 -7.75 -6.38 3.64
N ILE A 119 -7.34 -5.13 3.55
CA ILE A 119 -6.17 -4.70 2.78
C ILE A 119 -5.08 -4.26 3.76
N VAL A 120 -3.89 -4.84 3.61
CA VAL A 120 -2.68 -4.45 4.33
C VAL A 120 -1.78 -3.69 3.38
N LEU A 121 -1.56 -2.41 3.66
CA LEU A 121 -0.68 -1.55 2.88
C LEU A 121 0.64 -1.38 3.61
N THR A 122 1.76 -1.75 2.99
CA THR A 122 3.08 -1.46 3.52
C THR A 122 3.82 -0.47 2.63
N ASN A 123 4.66 0.37 3.20
CA ASN A 123 5.46 1.33 2.47
C ASN A 123 6.79 1.63 3.17
N ALA A 124 7.75 2.18 2.41
CA ALA A 124 8.88 2.91 2.92
C ALA A 124 8.49 4.39 3.05
N ALA A 125 8.96 5.06 4.10
CA ALA A 125 8.63 6.44 4.40
C ALA A 125 9.82 7.20 5.00
N GLY A 126 9.88 8.52 4.79
CA GLY A 126 10.76 9.43 5.52
C GLY A 126 10.16 9.80 6.87
N GLY A 127 10.97 9.85 7.93
CA GLY A 127 10.54 10.26 9.26
C GLY A 127 10.43 11.78 9.38
N LEU A 128 9.24 12.28 9.73
CA LEU A 128 9.02 13.70 10.07
C LEU A 128 9.16 13.97 11.56
N ASP A 129 8.88 12.97 12.41
CA ASP A 129 9.15 13.05 13.84
C ASP A 129 10.61 12.63 14.09
N PRO A 130 11.43 13.49 14.77
CA PRO A 130 12.80 13.13 15.14
C PRO A 130 12.91 11.85 15.99
N ALA A 131 11.84 11.43 16.66
CA ALA A 131 11.78 10.17 17.39
C ALA A 131 11.60 8.94 16.49
N PHE A 132 11.28 9.13 15.20
CA PHE A 132 11.10 8.09 14.21
C PHE A 132 12.33 7.99 13.30
N GLY A 133 13.38 7.38 13.82
CA GLY A 133 14.60 7.12 13.08
C GLY A 133 14.48 5.97 12.08
N ALA A 134 15.53 5.78 11.28
CA ALA A 134 15.62 4.66 10.35
C ALA A 134 15.42 3.32 11.06
N GLY A 135 14.65 2.42 10.45
CA GLY A 135 14.26 1.13 11.01
C GLY A 135 13.04 1.17 11.93
N THR A 136 12.46 2.34 12.23
CA THR A 136 11.20 2.45 12.97
C THR A 136 10.05 1.89 12.14
N LEU A 137 9.25 1.01 12.75
CA LEU A 137 7.97 0.55 12.19
C LEU A 137 6.83 1.38 12.79
N MET A 138 5.94 1.88 11.94
CA MET A 138 4.83 2.75 12.33
C MET A 138 3.51 2.23 11.75
N VAL A 139 2.54 1.90 12.60
CA VAL A 139 1.13 1.75 12.18
C VAL A 139 0.62 3.11 11.71
N ILE A 140 0.00 3.13 10.57
CA ILE A 140 -0.65 4.34 10.07
C ILE A 140 -2.01 4.44 10.77
N GLY A 141 -2.13 5.41 11.69
CA GLY A 141 -3.37 5.70 12.41
C GLY A 141 -4.31 6.57 11.60
N ASP A 142 -3.73 7.49 10.83
CA ASP A 142 -4.45 8.42 9.95
C ASP A 142 -3.51 8.91 8.83
N HIS A 143 -4.05 9.68 7.88
CA HIS A 143 -3.23 10.28 6.83
C HIS A 143 -3.64 11.72 6.47
N ILE A 144 -2.69 12.46 5.90
CA ILE A 144 -2.92 13.74 5.26
C ILE A 144 -2.62 13.59 3.76
N ASN A 145 -3.63 13.82 2.92
CA ASN A 145 -3.48 13.75 1.46
C ASN A 145 -2.96 15.08 0.89
N MET A 146 -1.66 15.15 0.66
CA MET A 146 -0.98 16.29 0.03
C MET A 146 -0.60 16.02 -1.44
N THR A 147 -1.12 14.94 -2.04
CA THR A 147 -0.84 14.61 -3.44
C THR A 147 -1.51 15.59 -4.42
N GLY A 148 -2.51 16.35 -3.97
CA GLY A 148 -3.36 17.15 -4.86
C GLY A 148 -4.23 16.30 -5.80
N ARG A 149 -4.38 15.00 -5.54
CA ARG A 149 -5.12 14.04 -6.36
C ARG A 149 -6.08 13.21 -5.51
N THR A 150 -7.10 12.67 -6.17
CA THR A 150 -8.01 11.66 -5.61
C THR A 150 -8.44 10.69 -6.72
N PRO A 151 -8.55 9.39 -6.42
CA PRO A 151 -9.03 8.40 -7.39
C PRO A 151 -10.55 8.49 -7.63
N LEU A 152 -11.29 9.29 -6.85
CA LEU A 152 -12.75 9.42 -6.92
C LEU A 152 -13.21 10.65 -7.71
N LEU A 153 -12.32 11.30 -8.45
CA LEU A 153 -12.67 12.46 -9.28
C LEU A 153 -13.39 12.00 -10.55
N GLY A 154 -14.48 12.67 -10.91
CA GLY A 154 -15.28 12.37 -12.11
C GLY A 154 -16.60 11.66 -11.81
N PRO A 155 -17.27 11.06 -12.81
CA PRO A 155 -18.50 10.29 -12.62
C PRO A 155 -18.30 9.10 -11.68
N ASN A 156 -19.25 8.88 -10.76
CA ASN A 156 -19.15 7.79 -9.77
C ASN A 156 -19.49 6.42 -10.38
N ALA A 157 -19.03 5.34 -9.74
CA ALA A 157 -19.46 3.97 -9.95
C ALA A 157 -20.23 3.48 -8.72
N ASP A 158 -21.54 3.71 -8.68
CA ASP A 158 -22.39 3.37 -7.54
C ASP A 158 -22.37 1.87 -7.20
N ALA A 159 -22.01 1.04 -8.17
CA ALA A 159 -21.81 -0.41 -7.96
C ALA A 159 -20.57 -0.76 -7.14
N ILE A 160 -19.61 0.17 -6.98
CA ILE A 160 -18.40 -0.01 -6.14
C ILE A 160 -18.59 0.67 -4.80
N GLY A 161 -19.01 1.95 -4.79
CA GLY A 161 -19.14 2.69 -3.56
C GLY A 161 -19.85 4.04 -3.70
N PRO A 162 -20.11 4.72 -2.58
CA PRO A 162 -20.86 5.96 -2.55
C PRO A 162 -20.09 7.11 -3.19
N ARG A 163 -20.82 8.14 -3.67
CA ARG A 163 -20.19 9.35 -4.23
C ARG A 163 -19.30 10.08 -3.23
N PHE A 164 -19.71 10.10 -1.96
CA PHE A 164 -18.99 10.76 -0.87
C PHE A 164 -18.61 9.70 0.17
N GLN A 165 -17.34 9.32 0.18
CA GLN A 165 -16.81 8.31 1.07
C GLN A 165 -16.39 8.92 2.40
N ASP A 166 -16.89 8.37 3.49
CA ASP A 166 -16.44 8.68 4.85
C ASP A 166 -15.05 8.03 5.09
N LEU A 167 -14.09 8.82 5.55
CA LEU A 167 -12.74 8.41 5.88
C LEU A 167 -12.41 8.62 7.38
N THR A 168 -13.40 8.81 8.24
CA THR A 168 -13.19 8.98 9.69
C THR A 168 -12.34 7.82 10.26
N ASP A 169 -12.65 6.60 9.85
CA ASP A 169 -11.87 5.40 10.18
C ASP A 169 -11.16 4.86 8.92
N ALA A 170 -10.37 5.71 8.25
CA ALA A 170 -9.65 5.32 7.04
C ALA A 170 -8.80 4.07 7.25
N TYR A 171 -8.17 3.97 8.41
CA TYR A 171 -7.45 2.79 8.91
C TYR A 171 -8.24 2.20 10.08
N ALA A 172 -8.78 1.00 9.89
CA ALA A 172 -9.72 0.39 10.82
C ALA A 172 -9.14 0.25 12.25
N PRO A 173 -9.78 0.82 13.28
CA PRO A 173 -9.27 0.78 14.65
C PRO A 173 -9.00 -0.63 15.16
N ALA A 174 -9.89 -1.58 14.89
CA ALA A 174 -9.72 -2.98 15.28
C ALA A 174 -8.51 -3.63 14.63
N LEU A 175 -8.18 -3.28 13.37
CA LEU A 175 -6.98 -3.79 12.69
C LEU A 175 -5.71 -3.17 13.25
N ARG A 176 -5.73 -1.88 13.63
CA ARG A 176 -4.59 -1.22 14.30
C ARG A 176 -4.27 -1.89 15.63
N GLU A 177 -5.27 -2.14 16.46
CA GLU A 177 -5.12 -2.86 17.74
C GLU A 177 -4.51 -4.26 17.53
N ARG A 178 -4.96 -4.99 16.49
CA ARG A 178 -4.42 -6.32 16.14
C ARG A 178 -2.98 -6.24 15.65
N LEU A 179 -2.60 -5.22 14.88
CA LEU A 179 -1.19 -5.00 14.48
C LEU A 179 -0.31 -4.78 15.71
N HIS A 180 -0.75 -3.94 16.66
CA HIS A 180 -0.02 -3.73 17.91
C HIS A 180 0.07 -5.01 18.76
N ALA A 181 -0.99 -5.82 18.80
CA ALA A 181 -0.97 -7.11 19.49
C ALA A 181 0.01 -8.09 18.85
N ALA A 182 0.01 -8.19 17.51
CA ALA A 182 0.94 -9.01 16.76
C ALA A 182 2.40 -8.57 16.99
N ALA A 183 2.66 -7.26 16.96
CA ALA A 183 4.00 -6.73 17.20
C ALA A 183 4.50 -7.03 18.62
N ARG A 184 3.66 -6.87 19.65
CA ARG A 184 4.01 -7.24 21.02
C ARG A 184 4.36 -8.72 21.14
N ALA A 185 3.58 -9.58 20.51
CA ALA A 185 3.81 -11.04 20.54
C ALA A 185 5.09 -11.46 19.81
N GLU A 186 5.53 -10.69 18.81
CA GLU A 186 6.79 -10.88 18.09
C GLU A 186 7.97 -10.10 18.71
N SER A 187 7.75 -9.41 19.84
CA SER A 187 8.75 -8.53 20.50
C SER A 187 9.31 -7.47 19.53
N VAL A 188 8.43 -6.89 18.71
CA VAL A 188 8.75 -5.80 17.77
C VAL A 188 8.17 -4.51 18.28
N ASP A 189 9.01 -3.46 18.40
CA ASP A 189 8.52 -2.11 18.70
C ASP A 189 7.78 -1.57 17.48
N LEU A 190 6.53 -1.16 17.69
CA LEU A 190 5.65 -0.67 16.65
C LEU A 190 5.00 0.63 17.14
N ARG A 191 5.37 1.74 16.52
CA ARG A 191 4.80 3.06 16.81
C ARG A 191 3.46 3.23 16.11
N GLU A 192 2.75 4.31 16.41
CA GLU A 192 1.57 4.74 15.65
C GLU A 192 1.71 6.23 15.31
N GLY A 193 1.25 6.62 14.11
CA GLY A 193 1.37 8.01 13.68
C GLY A 193 0.58 8.32 12.42
N VAL A 194 0.69 9.58 11.98
CA VAL A 194 0.04 10.13 10.79
C VAL A 194 0.98 10.09 9.59
N TYR A 195 0.52 9.47 8.50
CA TYR A 195 1.26 9.42 7.24
C TYR A 195 0.86 10.56 6.31
N ILE A 196 1.82 11.28 5.75
CA ILE A 196 1.56 12.30 4.71
C ILE A 196 1.88 11.72 3.35
N GLY A 197 0.88 11.71 2.46
CA GLY A 197 1.06 11.30 1.07
C GLY A 197 1.39 12.47 0.16
N LEU A 198 2.53 12.40 -0.53
CA LEU A 198 2.98 13.35 -1.55
C LEU A 198 2.97 12.71 -2.94
N LEU A 199 3.07 13.55 -3.97
CA LEU A 199 3.19 13.09 -5.36
C LEU A 199 4.59 12.53 -5.67
N GLY A 200 5.65 13.19 -5.19
CA GLY A 200 7.01 12.92 -5.64
C GLY A 200 7.26 13.38 -7.09
N PRO A 201 8.36 12.93 -7.77
CA PRO A 201 9.39 12.02 -7.27
C PRO A 201 10.49 12.69 -6.43
N THR A 202 10.46 14.00 -6.26
CA THR A 202 11.45 14.69 -5.42
C THR A 202 11.21 14.38 -3.95
N TYR A 203 12.29 14.21 -3.19
CA TYR A 203 12.25 14.29 -1.74
C TYR A 203 11.95 15.71 -1.30
N GLU A 204 11.51 15.85 -0.05
CA GLU A 204 11.12 17.12 0.55
C GLU A 204 12.35 18.00 0.82
N THR A 205 12.14 19.31 0.73
CA THR A 205 13.10 20.27 1.27
C THR A 205 13.02 20.33 2.81
N PRO A 206 14.07 20.78 3.52
CA PRO A 206 14.00 20.96 4.97
C PRO A 206 12.86 21.88 5.44
N ALA A 207 12.42 22.83 4.61
CA ALA A 207 11.29 23.72 4.91
C ALA A 207 9.97 22.96 4.82
N GLU A 208 9.80 22.11 3.81
CA GLU A 208 8.62 21.22 3.67
C GLU A 208 8.56 20.23 4.82
N VAL A 209 9.67 19.61 5.23
CA VAL A 209 9.72 18.70 6.39
C VAL A 209 9.21 19.39 7.65
N ARG A 210 9.66 20.62 7.94
CA ARG A 210 9.18 21.38 9.10
C ARG A 210 7.69 21.73 8.98
N MET A 211 7.22 22.10 7.79
CA MET A 211 5.80 22.40 7.53
C MET A 211 4.95 21.15 7.76
N LEU A 212 5.30 20.03 7.15
CA LEU A 212 4.56 18.76 7.24
C LEU A 212 4.51 18.27 8.69
N ARG A 213 5.61 18.38 9.42
CA ARG A 213 5.63 18.08 10.85
C ARG A 213 4.71 19.00 11.67
N ALA A 214 4.73 20.31 11.40
CA ALA A 214 3.86 21.28 12.06
C ALA A 214 2.36 21.01 11.79
N TRP A 215 2.01 20.36 10.68
CA TRP A 215 0.65 19.94 10.36
C TRP A 215 0.27 18.60 11.01
N GLY A 216 1.15 18.00 11.80
CA GLY A 216 0.88 16.78 12.55
C GLY A 216 1.26 15.48 11.85
N GLY A 217 2.07 15.56 10.78
CA GLY A 217 2.62 14.36 10.14
C GLY A 217 3.79 13.76 10.94
N ASP A 218 3.86 12.45 10.97
CA ASP A 218 4.93 11.68 11.62
C ASP A 218 5.85 10.99 10.61
N ALA A 219 5.29 10.61 9.47
CA ALA A 219 6.03 10.04 8.34
C ALA A 219 5.49 10.57 7.01
N VAL A 220 6.33 10.54 5.96
CA VAL A 220 6.00 11.04 4.62
C VAL A 220 6.42 10.06 3.54
N GLY A 221 5.63 9.95 2.48
CA GLY A 221 5.98 9.14 1.32
C GLY A 221 5.07 9.37 0.12
N MET A 222 5.23 8.58 -0.93
CA MET A 222 4.67 8.84 -2.26
C MET A 222 3.66 7.77 -2.71
N SER A 223 2.94 7.15 -1.76
CA SER A 223 2.01 6.03 -2.01
C SER A 223 0.89 5.98 -0.98
N THR A 224 0.18 4.84 -0.90
CA THR A 224 -0.69 4.43 0.21
C THR A 224 -2.00 5.20 0.35
N VAL A 225 -1.98 6.54 0.30
CA VAL A 225 -3.17 7.38 0.57
C VAL A 225 -4.27 7.13 -0.44
N LEU A 226 -3.97 7.13 -1.74
CA LEU A 226 -4.98 6.91 -2.78
C LEU A 226 -5.52 5.48 -2.74
N GLU A 227 -4.66 4.51 -2.44
CA GLU A 227 -5.04 3.10 -2.27
C GLU A 227 -5.99 2.92 -1.07
N THR A 228 -5.70 3.61 0.05
CA THR A 228 -6.59 3.65 1.22
C THR A 228 -7.95 4.25 0.86
N ILE A 229 -7.98 5.39 0.17
CA ILE A 229 -9.23 6.04 -0.27
C ILE A 229 -10.07 5.07 -1.12
N ALA A 230 -9.45 4.41 -2.10
CA ALA A 230 -10.15 3.50 -3.00
C ALA A 230 -10.60 2.21 -2.30
N ALA A 231 -9.79 1.65 -1.41
CA ALA A 231 -10.14 0.47 -0.62
C ALA A 231 -11.36 0.77 0.28
N ARG A 232 -11.35 1.92 0.97
CA ARG A 232 -12.50 2.36 1.80
C ARG A 232 -13.74 2.61 0.97
N TRP A 233 -13.59 3.23 -0.21
CA TRP A 233 -14.69 3.43 -1.15
C TRP A 233 -15.31 2.11 -1.59
N ALA A 234 -14.51 1.06 -1.79
CA ALA A 234 -14.98 -0.29 -2.10
C ALA A 234 -15.47 -1.10 -0.87
N GLY A 235 -15.58 -0.47 0.30
CA GLY A 235 -16.07 -1.12 1.53
C GLY A 235 -15.06 -2.07 2.19
N LEU A 236 -13.78 -1.98 1.85
CA LEU A 236 -12.73 -2.82 2.42
C LEU A 236 -12.18 -2.19 3.71
N GLU A 237 -11.76 -3.03 4.66
CA GLU A 237 -11.03 -2.59 5.84
C GLU A 237 -9.54 -2.44 5.51
N VAL A 238 -8.92 -1.37 5.99
CA VAL A 238 -7.52 -1.06 5.71
C VAL A 238 -6.69 -1.05 6.98
N ALA A 239 -5.54 -1.70 6.93
CA ALA A 239 -4.43 -1.57 7.87
C ALA A 239 -3.20 -1.07 7.10
N GLY A 240 -2.45 -0.14 7.68
CA GLY A 240 -1.25 0.41 7.07
C GLY A 240 -0.06 0.32 8.01
N VAL A 241 1.12 -0.05 7.48
CA VAL A 241 2.38 -0.01 8.22
C VAL A 241 3.46 0.63 7.36
N SER A 242 4.06 1.69 7.88
CA SER A 242 5.24 2.33 7.30
C SER A 242 6.52 1.80 7.94
N LEU A 243 7.52 1.54 7.12
CA LEU A 243 8.90 1.46 7.55
C LEU A 243 9.55 2.82 7.34
N VAL A 244 9.95 3.49 8.41
CA VAL A 244 10.76 4.69 8.32
C VAL A 244 12.17 4.28 7.90
N THR A 245 12.61 4.73 6.73
CA THR A 245 13.89 4.31 6.13
C THR A 245 15.00 5.32 6.35
N ASN A 246 14.62 6.57 6.57
CA ASN A 246 15.54 7.69 6.77
C ASN A 246 14.86 8.78 7.58
N PRO A 247 15.60 9.61 8.32
CA PRO A 247 15.09 10.85 8.88
C PRO A 247 14.72 11.83 7.75
N GLY A 248 13.75 12.70 7.98
CA GLY A 248 13.39 13.74 7.02
C GLY A 248 14.56 14.65 6.64
N ALA A 249 14.50 15.24 5.45
CA ALA A 249 15.55 16.12 4.95
C ALA A 249 15.89 17.23 5.94
N GLY A 250 17.18 17.43 6.17
CA GLY A 250 17.71 18.44 7.09
C GLY A 250 17.87 17.99 8.54
N TYR A 251 17.46 16.76 8.90
CA TYR A 251 17.71 16.23 10.25
C TYR A 251 19.08 15.55 10.39
N SER A 252 19.53 14.82 9.36
CA SER A 252 20.83 14.13 9.38
C SER A 252 22.01 15.00 8.89
N GLY A 253 21.72 16.04 8.11
CA GLY A 253 22.76 16.80 7.39
C GLY A 253 23.28 16.11 6.12
N GLU A 254 22.91 14.86 5.86
CA GLU A 254 23.31 14.08 4.71
C GLU A 254 22.23 14.09 3.62
N PRO A 255 22.61 13.99 2.33
CA PRO A 255 21.66 13.82 1.23
C PRO A 255 20.87 12.50 1.36
N LEU A 256 19.58 12.52 1.04
CA LEU A 256 18.77 11.31 0.99
C LEU A 256 19.05 10.51 -0.30
N SER A 257 19.10 9.18 -0.18
CA SER A 257 19.31 8.29 -1.32
C SER A 257 18.30 7.14 -1.35
N HIS A 258 18.04 6.59 -2.53
CA HIS A 258 17.17 5.42 -2.67
C HIS A 258 17.87 4.15 -2.17
N GLU A 259 19.18 4.09 -2.21
CA GLU A 259 20.00 2.99 -1.70
C GLU A 259 19.80 2.83 -0.19
N GLU A 260 19.71 3.92 0.57
CA GLU A 260 19.40 3.89 2.01
C GLU A 260 18.01 3.30 2.27
N VAL A 261 17.03 3.65 1.43
CA VAL A 261 15.67 3.09 1.51
C VAL A 261 15.69 1.58 1.35
N LEU A 262 16.41 1.06 0.36
CA LEU A 262 16.53 -0.38 0.11
C LEU A 262 17.31 -1.08 1.23
N ALA A 263 18.38 -0.50 1.73
CA ALA A 263 19.17 -1.05 2.84
C ALA A 263 18.35 -1.14 4.14
N ALA A 264 17.65 -0.08 4.51
CA ALA A 264 16.75 -0.07 5.67
C ALA A 264 15.61 -1.09 5.49
N GLY A 265 15.08 -1.25 4.27
CA GLY A 265 14.09 -2.27 3.92
C GLY A 265 14.60 -3.68 4.14
N ALA A 266 15.82 -3.98 3.69
CA ALA A 266 16.45 -5.29 3.85
C ALA A 266 16.70 -5.63 5.34
N GLU A 267 17.07 -4.64 6.16
CA GLU A 267 17.32 -4.81 7.59
C GLU A 267 16.02 -5.00 8.39
N ALA A 268 15.03 -4.13 8.17
CA ALA A 268 13.79 -4.12 8.97
C ALA A 268 12.70 -5.04 8.39
N GLY A 269 12.78 -5.39 7.10
CA GLY A 269 11.81 -6.23 6.41
C GLY A 269 11.48 -7.54 7.14
N PRO A 270 12.46 -8.31 7.62
CA PRO A 270 12.18 -9.54 8.38
C PRO A 270 11.37 -9.31 9.67
N ARG A 271 11.56 -8.18 10.34
CA ARG A 271 10.78 -7.83 11.54
C ARG A 271 9.33 -7.53 11.16
N LEU A 272 9.13 -6.74 10.13
CA LEU A 272 7.80 -6.43 9.60
C LEU A 272 7.11 -7.69 9.09
N ALA A 273 7.82 -8.55 8.36
CA ALA A 273 7.27 -9.82 7.85
C ALA A 273 6.69 -10.69 8.98
N ARG A 274 7.41 -10.85 10.11
CA ARG A 274 6.88 -11.59 11.27
C ARG A 274 5.59 -10.98 11.82
N VAL A 275 5.54 -9.64 11.95
CA VAL A 275 4.35 -8.94 12.43
C VAL A 275 3.16 -9.15 11.48
N ILE A 276 3.37 -8.98 10.17
CA ILE A 276 2.30 -9.14 9.16
C ILE A 276 1.82 -10.61 9.11
N ARG A 277 2.72 -11.59 9.12
CA ARG A 277 2.35 -13.01 9.14
C ARG A 277 1.49 -13.34 10.35
N ARG A 278 1.92 -12.91 11.54
CA ARG A 278 1.13 -13.10 12.76
C ARG A 278 -0.21 -12.41 12.70
N PHE A 279 -0.24 -11.15 12.27
CA PHE A 279 -1.46 -10.38 12.08
C PHE A 279 -2.45 -11.10 11.16
N VAL A 280 -2.00 -11.53 9.98
CA VAL A 280 -2.84 -12.22 8.99
C VAL A 280 -3.41 -13.53 9.55
N ARG A 281 -2.60 -14.32 10.25
CA ARG A 281 -3.01 -15.58 10.88
C ARG A 281 -4.07 -15.39 11.97
N GLU A 282 -3.99 -14.28 12.72
CA GLU A 282 -4.88 -13.98 13.84
C GLU A 282 -6.13 -13.18 13.44
N LEU A 283 -6.29 -12.83 12.16
CA LEU A 283 -7.54 -12.26 11.68
C LEU A 283 -8.69 -13.26 11.84
N PRO A 284 -9.90 -12.80 12.26
CA PRO A 284 -11.07 -13.67 12.34
C PRO A 284 -11.32 -14.41 11.02
N ALA A 285 -11.80 -15.64 11.09
CA ALA A 285 -12.37 -16.28 9.92
C ALA A 285 -13.56 -15.43 9.43
N ALA A 286 -13.65 -15.22 8.10
CA ALA A 286 -14.72 -14.45 7.48
C ALA A 286 -16.06 -15.18 7.61
#